data_b0470db8539f1b73f552ea2fb3a63b38
#
_entry.id   b0470db8539f1b73f552ea2fb3a63b38
#
_cell.length_a   1.000
_cell.length_b   1.000
_cell.length_c   1.000
_cell.angle_alpha   90.00
_cell.angle_beta   90.00
_cell.angle_gamma   90.00
#
_symmetry.space_group_name_H-M   'P 1'
#
loop_
_entity.id
_entity.type
_entity.pdbx_description
1 polymer ?
#
loop_
_entity_poly.entity_id
_entity_poly.type
_entity_poly.pdbx_seq_one_letter_code
_entity_poly.pdbx_strand_id
1 'polypeptide(L)'
;MHHLFPFLLISFVLPALAEKPVAPTSISGTERVSAEQVVELILSDPELVIVDARRAEEHAKGHVEGAISLLDTDITAKTLRKHIKDVMTPVLFYCNGERCLRSTHACRKAVAAGYQRVYWFRGGWMEWVEKELPVAR
;
A
#
# COMPACT_ATOMS: atom_id res chain seq x y z
N MET A 1 -15.93 55.45 -41.30
CA MET A 1 -15.72 55.04 -39.85
C MET A 1 -15.74 53.54 -39.78
N HIS A 2 -14.56 52.93 -39.60
CA HIS A 2 -14.44 51.49 -39.49
C HIS A 2 -14.34 51.17 -38.00
N HIS A 3 -15.39 50.55 -37.47
CA HIS A 3 -15.36 50.03 -36.11
C HIS A 3 -14.68 48.68 -36.12
N LEU A 4 -13.41 48.62 -35.67
CA LEU A 4 -12.73 47.39 -35.34
C LEU A 4 -13.28 46.89 -33.99
N PHE A 5 -14.02 45.78 -34.02
CA PHE A 5 -14.32 45.02 -32.82
C PHE A 5 -13.10 44.15 -32.45
N PRO A 6 -12.57 44.26 -31.25
CA PRO A 6 -11.53 43.33 -30.82
C PRO A 6 -12.15 41.95 -30.58
N PHE A 7 -11.72 40.98 -31.34
CA PHE A 7 -12.02 39.58 -31.07
C PHE A 7 -11.29 39.16 -29.77
N LEU A 8 -12.04 39.04 -28.69
CA LEU A 8 -11.53 38.52 -27.44
C LEU A 8 -11.40 37.00 -27.58
N LEU A 9 -10.17 36.53 -27.82
CA LEU A 9 -9.84 35.12 -27.79
C LEU A 9 -9.95 34.63 -26.33
N ILE A 10 -11.09 34.03 -25.99
CA ILE A 10 -11.25 33.32 -24.73
C ILE A 10 -10.51 31.98 -24.87
N SER A 11 -9.29 31.92 -24.35
CA SER A 11 -8.57 30.67 -24.22
C SER A 11 -9.25 29.82 -23.15
N PHE A 12 -9.99 28.81 -23.57
CA PHE A 12 -10.46 27.75 -22.68
C PHE A 12 -9.26 26.90 -22.25
N VAL A 13 -8.75 27.16 -21.07
CA VAL A 13 -7.81 26.25 -20.41
C VAL A 13 -8.65 25.09 -19.86
N LEU A 14 -8.62 23.95 -20.54
CA LEU A 14 -9.18 22.72 -20.02
C LEU A 14 -8.38 22.32 -18.77
N PRO A 15 -9.04 22.04 -17.63
CA PRO A 15 -8.33 21.52 -16.48
C PRO A 15 -7.69 20.18 -16.87
N ALA A 16 -6.38 20.04 -16.60
CA ALA A 16 -5.69 18.79 -16.78
C ALA A 16 -6.38 17.73 -15.91
N LEU A 17 -6.76 16.59 -16.52
CA LEU A 17 -7.26 15.44 -15.78
C LEU A 17 -6.15 15.01 -14.80
N ALA A 18 -6.45 15.04 -13.50
CA ALA A 18 -5.54 14.55 -12.50
C ALA A 18 -5.24 13.07 -12.75
N GLU A 19 -3.96 12.74 -12.91
CA GLU A 19 -3.53 11.34 -13.02
C GLU A 19 -3.85 10.59 -11.72
N LYS A 20 -4.26 9.32 -11.83
CA LYS A 20 -4.43 8.45 -10.66
C LYS A 20 -3.09 8.32 -9.94
N PRO A 21 -3.05 8.40 -8.60
CA PRO A 21 -1.82 8.26 -7.85
C PRO A 21 -1.18 6.89 -8.12
N VAL A 22 0.15 6.90 -8.17
CA VAL A 22 0.97 5.68 -8.27
C VAL A 22 1.87 5.65 -7.05
N ALA A 23 1.99 4.49 -6.42
CA ALA A 23 2.89 4.29 -5.31
C ALA A 23 4.35 4.55 -5.75
N PRO A 24 5.22 5.04 -4.85
CA PRO A 24 6.63 5.20 -5.14
C PRO A 24 7.26 3.86 -5.57
N THR A 25 8.48 3.89 -6.09
CA THR A 25 9.20 2.66 -6.44
C THR A 25 9.95 2.06 -5.25
N SER A 26 10.22 2.88 -4.23
CA SER A 26 10.87 2.47 -2.98
C SER A 26 10.39 3.34 -1.82
N ILE A 27 10.50 2.82 -0.61
CA ILE A 27 10.19 3.52 0.64
C ILE A 27 11.38 3.37 1.57
N SER A 28 11.94 4.48 2.05
CA SER A 28 13.06 4.47 3.01
C SER A 28 12.74 3.62 4.24
N GLY A 29 13.69 2.78 4.64
CA GLY A 29 13.55 1.91 5.81
C GLY A 29 12.76 0.63 5.56
N THR A 30 12.40 0.35 4.30
CA THR A 30 11.68 -0.86 3.91
C THR A 30 12.44 -1.63 2.85
N GLU A 31 12.14 -2.92 2.76
CA GLU A 31 12.52 -3.77 1.64
C GLU A 31 11.29 -4.07 0.80
N ARG A 32 11.33 -3.67 -0.49
CA ARG A 32 10.28 -4.01 -1.44
C ARG A 32 10.43 -5.46 -1.88
N VAL A 33 9.34 -6.21 -1.84
CA VAL A 33 9.30 -7.63 -2.17
C VAL A 33 8.27 -7.93 -3.25
N SER A 34 8.56 -8.95 -4.07
CA SER A 34 7.63 -9.53 -5.03
C SER A 34 6.71 -10.56 -4.35
N ALA A 35 5.67 -11.01 -5.05
CA ALA A 35 4.80 -12.08 -4.55
C ALA A 35 5.59 -13.36 -4.23
N GLU A 36 6.55 -13.73 -5.07
CA GLU A 36 7.42 -14.88 -4.84
C GLU A 36 8.25 -14.73 -3.58
N GLN A 37 8.80 -13.54 -3.34
CA GLN A 37 9.54 -13.24 -2.11
C GLN A 37 8.65 -13.24 -0.88
N VAL A 38 7.38 -12.83 -1.01
CA VAL A 38 6.40 -12.96 0.09
C VAL A 38 6.21 -14.43 0.46
N VAL A 39 6.05 -15.31 -0.53
CA VAL A 39 5.95 -16.77 -0.28
C VAL A 39 7.19 -17.29 0.43
N GLU A 40 8.38 -16.89 -0.02
CA GLU A 40 9.64 -17.28 0.63
C GLU A 40 9.70 -16.81 2.09
N LEU A 41 9.29 -15.58 2.37
CA LEU A 41 9.25 -15.03 3.72
C LEU A 41 8.26 -15.80 4.61
N ILE A 42 7.09 -16.14 4.10
CA ILE A 42 6.09 -16.94 4.83
C ILE A 42 6.67 -18.32 5.22
N LEU A 43 7.40 -18.94 4.31
CA LEU A 43 7.96 -20.26 4.52
C LEU A 43 9.20 -20.25 5.44
N SER A 44 9.99 -19.19 5.42
CA SER A 44 11.28 -19.11 6.12
C SER A 44 11.22 -18.40 7.48
N ASP A 45 10.24 -17.52 7.68
CA ASP A 45 10.15 -16.72 8.90
C ASP A 45 8.77 -16.88 9.57
N PRO A 46 8.68 -17.78 10.58
CA PRO A 46 7.41 -18.04 11.27
C PRO A 46 6.91 -16.85 12.11
N GLU A 47 7.75 -15.87 12.38
CA GLU A 47 7.37 -14.65 13.12
C GLU A 47 6.83 -13.54 12.23
N LEU A 48 6.87 -13.70 10.91
CA LEU A 48 6.39 -12.69 9.96
C LEU A 48 4.92 -12.35 10.23
N VAL A 49 4.64 -11.08 10.43
CA VAL A 49 3.28 -10.55 10.52
C VAL A 49 2.94 -9.88 9.18
N ILE A 50 1.87 -10.34 8.55
CA ILE A 50 1.37 -9.76 7.29
C ILE A 50 0.18 -8.88 7.62
N VAL A 51 0.23 -7.63 7.18
CA VAL A 51 -0.83 -6.64 7.39
C VAL A 51 -1.46 -6.25 6.07
N ASP A 52 -2.75 -6.53 5.96
CA ASP A 52 -3.61 -6.02 4.89
C ASP A 52 -4.08 -4.62 5.27
N ALA A 53 -3.55 -3.60 4.60
CA ALA A 53 -3.85 -2.20 4.88
C ALA A 53 -5.10 -1.69 4.15
N ARG A 54 -5.83 -2.59 3.46
CA ARG A 54 -7.10 -2.28 2.81
C ARG A 54 -8.25 -2.16 3.82
N ARG A 55 -9.41 -1.76 3.32
CA ARG A 55 -10.63 -1.75 4.13
C ARG A 55 -11.01 -3.16 4.59
N ALA A 56 -11.65 -3.25 5.74
CA ALA A 56 -12.08 -4.52 6.33
C ALA A 56 -12.99 -5.33 5.39
N GLU A 57 -13.84 -4.67 4.61
CA GLU A 57 -14.75 -5.32 3.65
C GLU A 57 -13.97 -5.99 2.52
N GLU A 58 -12.90 -5.37 2.06
CA GLU A 58 -12.03 -5.94 1.03
C GLU A 58 -11.27 -7.16 1.58
N HIS A 59 -10.73 -7.05 2.79
CA HIS A 59 -10.09 -8.17 3.48
C HIS A 59 -11.03 -9.36 3.65
N ALA A 60 -12.27 -9.12 4.06
CA ALA A 60 -13.26 -10.18 4.26
C ALA A 60 -13.62 -10.94 2.97
N LYS A 61 -13.57 -10.28 1.82
CA LYS A 61 -13.81 -10.91 0.51
C LYS A 61 -12.68 -11.81 0.03
N GLY A 62 -11.49 -11.57 0.52
CA GLY A 62 -10.29 -12.33 0.20
C GLY A 62 -9.03 -11.58 0.59
N HIS A 63 -8.08 -12.29 1.17
CA HIS A 63 -6.79 -11.73 1.60
C HIS A 63 -5.69 -12.77 1.50
N VAL A 64 -4.46 -12.32 1.58
CA VAL A 64 -3.29 -13.20 1.68
C VAL A 64 -3.45 -14.05 2.95
N GLU A 65 -3.30 -15.36 2.82
CA GLU A 65 -3.48 -16.29 3.95
C GLU A 65 -2.59 -15.86 5.14
N GLY A 66 -3.21 -15.76 6.31
CA GLY A 66 -2.56 -15.31 7.55
C GLY A 66 -2.48 -13.80 7.74
N ALA A 67 -2.87 -13.00 6.78
CA ALA A 67 -2.85 -11.53 6.92
C ALA A 67 -3.89 -11.05 7.93
N ILE A 68 -3.49 -10.09 8.76
CA ILE A 68 -4.41 -9.36 9.63
C ILE A 68 -4.96 -8.13 8.92
N SER A 69 -6.21 -7.78 9.22
CA SER A 69 -6.86 -6.58 8.69
C SER A 69 -6.56 -5.38 9.58
N LEU A 70 -5.84 -4.40 9.04
CA LEU A 70 -5.58 -3.15 9.74
C LEU A 70 -5.51 -2.00 8.73
N LEU A 71 -6.60 -1.27 8.58
CA LEU A 71 -6.70 -0.15 7.65
C LEU A 71 -5.59 0.88 7.90
N ASP A 72 -4.98 1.40 6.85
CA ASP A 72 -3.85 2.32 6.95
C ASP A 72 -4.12 3.56 7.83
N THR A 73 -5.34 4.07 7.81
CA THR A 73 -5.75 5.20 8.68
C THR A 73 -5.85 4.83 10.15
N ASP A 74 -6.03 3.55 10.48
CA ASP A 74 -6.05 3.04 11.85
C ASP A 74 -4.66 2.65 12.35
N ILE A 75 -3.65 2.67 11.48
CA ILE A 75 -2.26 2.37 11.84
C ILE A 75 -1.65 3.56 12.56
N THR A 76 -1.24 3.33 13.79
CA THR A 76 -0.46 4.21 14.66
C THR A 76 0.62 3.40 15.36
N ALA A 77 1.59 4.05 15.98
CA ALA A 77 2.57 3.34 16.81
C ALA A 77 1.89 2.48 17.89
N LYS A 78 0.81 2.98 18.49
CA LYS A 78 0.03 2.27 19.51
C LYS A 78 -0.66 1.03 18.95
N THR A 79 -1.39 1.15 17.81
CA THR A 79 -2.10 0.01 17.22
C THR A 79 -1.13 -1.04 16.68
N LEU A 80 -0.01 -0.62 16.10
CA LEU A 80 1.03 -1.55 15.68
C LEU A 80 1.58 -2.35 16.85
N ARG A 81 1.88 -1.72 17.98
CA ARG A 81 2.39 -2.40 19.16
C ARG A 81 1.41 -3.36 19.83
N LYS A 82 0.12 -3.13 19.65
CA LYS A 82 -0.91 -4.10 20.07
C LYS A 82 -0.79 -5.43 19.32
N HIS A 83 -0.52 -5.36 18.02
CA HIS A 83 -0.40 -6.55 17.17
C HIS A 83 1.02 -7.08 17.10
N ILE A 84 2.02 -6.21 17.18
CA ILE A 84 3.44 -6.53 16.99
C ILE A 84 4.23 -5.82 18.10
N LYS A 85 4.45 -6.53 19.20
CA LYS A 85 5.07 -5.94 20.41
C LYS A 85 6.53 -5.58 20.22
N ASP A 86 7.28 -6.42 19.51
CA ASP A 86 8.71 -6.24 19.30
C ASP A 86 8.98 -5.54 17.97
N VAL A 87 9.70 -4.43 18.00
CA VAL A 87 10.09 -3.67 16.81
C VAL A 87 11.07 -4.43 15.89
N MET A 88 11.65 -5.52 16.35
CA MET A 88 12.48 -6.42 15.55
C MET A 88 11.70 -7.50 14.83
N THR A 89 10.42 -7.69 15.16
CA THR A 89 9.56 -8.63 14.47
C THR A 89 9.36 -8.16 13.01
N PRO A 90 9.56 -9.06 12.03
CA PRO A 90 9.33 -8.72 10.63
C PRO A 90 7.86 -8.47 10.37
N VAL A 91 7.56 -7.37 9.70
CA VAL A 91 6.20 -6.99 9.29
C VAL A 91 6.16 -6.67 7.82
N LEU A 92 5.15 -7.18 7.14
CA LEU A 92 4.91 -6.94 5.73
C LEU A 92 3.57 -6.25 5.54
N PHE A 93 3.56 -5.17 4.77
CA PHE A 93 2.34 -4.45 4.42
C PHE A 93 2.01 -4.59 2.95
N TYR A 94 0.72 -4.75 2.64
CA TYR A 94 0.21 -4.68 1.29
C TYR A 94 -1.15 -3.99 1.23
N CYS A 95 -1.54 -3.54 0.06
CA CYS A 95 -2.90 -3.12 -0.26
C CYS A 95 -3.31 -3.65 -1.64
N ASN A 96 -4.07 -2.91 -2.44
CA ASN A 96 -4.59 -3.46 -3.69
C ASN A 96 -3.54 -3.66 -4.78
N GLY A 97 -2.59 -2.72 -4.91
CA GLY A 97 -1.56 -2.74 -5.93
C GLY A 97 -0.83 -1.42 -6.04
N GLU A 98 -0.08 -1.23 -7.12
CA GLU A 98 0.80 -0.07 -7.29
C GLU A 98 0.08 1.29 -7.39
N ARG A 99 -1.23 1.28 -7.61
CA ARG A 99 -2.05 2.50 -7.61
C ARG A 99 -2.72 2.78 -6.27
N CYS A 100 -2.48 1.95 -5.29
CA CYS A 100 -2.98 2.11 -3.92
C CYS A 100 -1.86 2.64 -3.02
N LEU A 101 -2.11 3.75 -2.32
CA LEU A 101 -1.13 4.35 -1.43
C LEU A 101 -1.26 3.89 0.03
N ARG A 102 -2.22 3.03 0.36
CA ARG A 102 -2.46 2.62 1.75
C ARG A 102 -1.28 1.88 2.36
N SER A 103 -0.68 0.95 1.61
CA SER A 103 0.51 0.24 2.10
C SER A 103 1.75 1.14 2.17
N THR A 104 1.85 2.15 1.29
CA THR A 104 2.89 3.18 1.37
C THR A 104 2.79 3.95 2.69
N HIS A 105 1.59 4.41 3.05
CA HIS A 105 1.34 5.11 4.32
C HIS A 105 1.61 4.20 5.52
N ALA A 106 1.15 2.95 5.46
CA ALA A 106 1.37 1.95 6.50
C ALA A 106 2.86 1.72 6.76
N CYS A 107 3.65 1.49 5.71
CA CYS A 107 5.09 1.31 5.80
C CYS A 107 5.79 2.52 6.45
N ARG A 108 5.46 3.72 6.02
CA ARG A 108 6.06 4.95 6.57
C ARG A 108 5.74 5.12 8.07
N LYS A 109 4.52 4.79 8.47
CA LYS A 109 4.11 4.83 9.88
C LYS A 109 4.86 3.78 10.71
N ALA A 110 5.04 2.58 10.19
CA ALA A 110 5.78 1.52 10.87
C ALA A 110 7.26 1.89 11.03
N VAL A 111 7.90 2.41 10.00
CA VAL A 111 9.29 2.89 10.06
C VAL A 111 9.42 4.01 11.09
N ALA A 112 8.52 4.98 11.07
CA ALA A 112 8.50 6.08 12.04
C ALA A 112 8.26 5.60 13.48
N ALA A 113 7.53 4.51 13.68
CA ALA A 113 7.29 3.87 14.98
C ALA A 113 8.45 3.01 15.48
N GLY A 114 9.54 2.89 14.72
CA GLY A 114 10.76 2.20 15.11
C GLY A 114 10.89 0.75 14.66
N TYR A 115 9.97 0.25 13.85
CA TYR A 115 10.07 -1.11 13.30
C TYR A 115 11.27 -1.21 12.36
N GLN A 116 12.12 -2.22 12.56
CA GLN A 116 13.42 -2.35 11.90
C GLN A 116 13.37 -3.28 10.68
N ARG A 117 12.37 -4.16 10.60
CA ARG A 117 12.25 -5.17 9.56
C ARG A 117 10.90 -5.02 8.85
N VAL A 118 10.78 -3.96 8.06
CA VAL A 118 9.55 -3.63 7.33
C VAL A 118 9.69 -4.04 5.86
N TYR A 119 8.81 -4.94 5.43
CA TYR A 119 8.69 -5.37 4.04
C TYR A 119 7.50 -4.69 3.39
N TRP A 120 7.65 -4.35 2.13
CA TRP A 120 6.60 -3.72 1.34
C TRP A 120 6.28 -4.53 0.10
N PHE A 121 5.10 -5.10 0.06
CA PHE A 121 4.57 -5.81 -1.10
C PHE A 121 3.77 -4.84 -1.97
N ARG A 122 4.50 -4.10 -2.82
CA ARG A 122 3.94 -3.02 -3.66
C ARG A 122 2.90 -3.53 -4.64
N GLY A 123 3.11 -4.69 -5.25
CA GLY A 123 2.18 -5.31 -6.20
C GLY A 123 0.87 -5.74 -5.56
N GLY A 124 0.88 -6.02 -4.28
CA GLY A 124 -0.29 -6.23 -3.43
C GLY A 124 -1.27 -7.30 -3.88
N TRP A 125 -2.51 -7.09 -3.52
CA TRP A 125 -3.59 -8.04 -3.77
C TRP A 125 -3.73 -8.40 -5.26
N MET A 126 -3.63 -7.44 -6.16
CA MET A 126 -3.73 -7.68 -7.60
C MET A 126 -2.66 -8.64 -8.10
N GLU A 127 -1.39 -8.46 -7.69
CA GLU A 127 -0.31 -9.37 -8.07
C GLU A 127 -0.51 -10.75 -7.45
N TRP A 128 -0.94 -10.82 -6.18
CA TRP A 128 -1.19 -12.08 -5.47
C TRP A 128 -2.23 -12.95 -6.18
N VAL A 129 -3.36 -12.35 -6.54
CA VAL A 129 -4.47 -13.02 -7.23
C VAL A 129 -4.09 -13.42 -8.66
N GLU A 130 -3.42 -12.52 -9.39
CA GLU A 130 -2.95 -12.79 -10.75
C GLU A 130 -2.04 -14.03 -10.82
N LYS A 131 -1.22 -14.23 -9.78
CA LYS A 131 -0.34 -15.39 -9.66
C LYS A 131 -0.99 -16.61 -9.01
N GLU A 132 -2.29 -16.56 -8.76
CA GLU A 132 -3.08 -17.67 -8.21
C GLU A 132 -2.51 -18.24 -6.90
N LEU A 133 -2.01 -17.36 -6.03
CA LEU A 133 -1.45 -17.73 -4.74
C LEU A 133 -2.55 -17.95 -3.68
N PRO A 134 -2.26 -18.64 -2.56
CA PRO A 134 -3.28 -19.01 -1.57
C PRO A 134 -4.04 -17.81 -0.98
N VAL A 135 -5.36 -17.89 -1.03
CA VAL A 135 -6.30 -16.87 -0.56
C VAL A 135 -7.10 -17.42 0.61
N ALA A 136 -7.22 -16.61 1.67
CA ALA A 136 -8.15 -16.85 2.78
C ALA A 136 -9.38 -15.92 2.69
N ARG A 137 -10.47 -16.29 3.36
CA ARG A 137 -11.70 -15.50 3.49
C ARG A 137 -12.24 -15.53 4.91
#